data_64a1c53ab2be08315757460689ab45d3
#
_entry.id   64a1c53ab2be08315757460689ab45d3
#
_cell.length_a   1.000
_cell.length_b   1.000
_cell.length_c   1.000
_cell.angle_alpha   90.00
_cell.angle_beta   90.00
_cell.angle_gamma   90.00
#
_symmetry.space_group_name_H-M   'P 1'
#
loop_
_entity.id
_entity.type
_entity.pdbx_description
1 polymer ?
#
loop_
_entity_poly.entity_id
_entity_poly.type
_entity_poly.pdbx_seq_one_letter_code
_entity_poly.pdbx_strand_id
1 'polypeptide(L)'
;MFKKKLVSLFTLSAVALCIAGCNSNKDLFAPVESPEIENAFEVDNVWSTSTQGVDKFYSQLVPCIYGDKLFIAGREGKVYAINAKNGEHVWTTDLSDEEENSSKRSTRLNGGMTASAQYVTVGSENGYVYVLNKNDGSIYLKQYIGAEVLTAPCFNASGTKLFVLDAIGRLTALDLVSKTSSWVSGDSSERLHLRAQSKPVAVGDELVIVGTPSGKVMMISQNDGYVLNQVSVGQNTGSSDLDRISDVSSTPLLLGNYMYSTAFNAGFVKYSFDKSIVEGRLSYHSSKDIAYDDNFFVITGENGHVYCIRRSDNVEVWENSDLGYRNVTAPVIYGDFAVVGDLEGYIYFISLQDGHIYTKISVSSDPIYVAPLVAGNCLVVYSSSGSVDVFCFDPINLVIAKKRYTDMEQVTGNTAALIAAQSMSSMEGASGITKEDLEKRRAEARKIVAQIEAQQRQMEEQYREYQRRKAEYERQVREYEKQKREELSGYGLVQGGDKSDLDEEFVEDDSQ
;
A
#
# COMPACT_ATOMS: atom_id res chain seq x y z
N MET A 1 -58.42 -12.26 42.84
CA MET A 1 -56.96 -12.10 43.09
C MET A 1 -56.08 -12.77 42.01
N PHE A 2 -56.55 -13.83 41.34
CA PHE A 2 -55.79 -14.54 40.30
C PHE A 2 -55.64 -13.79 38.97
N LYS A 3 -56.61 -12.97 38.52
CA LYS A 3 -56.51 -12.24 37.25
C LYS A 3 -55.49 -11.11 37.25
N LYS A 4 -55.19 -10.47 38.36
CA LYS A 4 -54.16 -9.41 38.45
C LYS A 4 -52.72 -9.94 38.42
N LYS A 5 -52.50 -11.18 38.89
CA LYS A 5 -51.16 -11.82 38.84
C LYS A 5 -50.81 -12.33 37.42
N LEU A 6 -51.82 -12.72 36.62
CA LEU A 6 -51.60 -13.19 35.27
C LEU A 6 -51.24 -12.05 34.31
N VAL A 7 -51.87 -10.87 34.48
CA VAL A 7 -51.55 -9.68 33.66
C VAL A 7 -50.13 -9.15 33.99
N SER A 8 -49.70 -9.20 35.27
CA SER A 8 -48.37 -8.79 35.66
C SER A 8 -47.25 -9.73 35.13
N LEU A 9 -47.55 -11.02 35.01
CA LEU A 9 -46.59 -11.98 34.43
C LEU A 9 -46.43 -11.80 32.91
N PHE A 10 -47.51 -11.50 32.17
CA PHE A 10 -47.48 -11.25 30.74
C PHE A 10 -46.79 -9.92 30.39
N THR A 11 -46.95 -8.88 31.22
CA THR A 11 -46.25 -7.61 31.01
C THR A 11 -44.75 -7.72 31.29
N LEU A 12 -44.35 -8.53 32.30
CA LEU A 12 -42.91 -8.76 32.56
C LEU A 12 -42.25 -9.56 31.46
N SER A 13 -42.90 -10.59 30.90
CA SER A 13 -42.36 -11.36 29.78
C SER A 13 -42.32 -10.56 28.48
N ALA A 14 -43.29 -9.68 28.21
CA ALA A 14 -43.25 -8.81 27.04
C ALA A 14 -42.13 -7.76 27.11
N VAL A 15 -41.86 -7.18 28.31
CA VAL A 15 -40.73 -6.27 28.52
C VAL A 15 -39.40 -7.01 28.41
N ALA A 16 -39.29 -8.24 28.91
CA ALA A 16 -38.07 -9.05 28.76
C ALA A 16 -37.79 -9.44 27.30
N LEU A 17 -38.84 -9.69 26.48
CA LEU A 17 -38.67 -9.94 25.04
C LEU A 17 -38.29 -8.67 24.26
N CYS A 18 -38.74 -7.49 24.67
CA CYS A 18 -38.34 -6.23 24.05
C CYS A 18 -36.88 -5.86 24.36
N ILE A 19 -36.35 -6.25 25.53
CA ILE A 19 -34.97 -6.00 25.90
C ILE A 19 -34.02 -6.99 25.19
N ALA A 20 -34.48 -8.22 24.92
CA ALA A 20 -33.68 -9.20 24.15
C ALA A 20 -33.62 -8.90 22.64
N GLY A 21 -34.52 -8.07 22.11
CA GLY A 21 -34.58 -7.69 20.70
C GLY A 21 -33.67 -6.52 20.28
N CYS A 22 -33.07 -5.82 21.26
CA CYS A 22 -32.25 -4.63 20.96
C CYS A 22 -30.73 -4.91 20.89
N ASN A 23 -30.28 -6.16 20.86
CA ASN A 23 -28.86 -6.48 20.97
C ASN A 23 -28.29 -7.25 19.77
N SER A 24 -28.70 -6.95 18.54
CA SER A 24 -28.15 -7.62 17.35
C SER A 24 -27.93 -6.72 16.14
N ASN A 25 -27.80 -5.42 16.28
CA ASN A 25 -27.13 -4.62 15.27
C ASN A 25 -25.66 -4.54 15.64
N LYS A 26 -24.90 -5.62 15.45
CA LYS A 26 -23.47 -5.48 15.23
C LYS A 26 -23.34 -4.65 13.98
N ASP A 27 -22.75 -3.47 14.12
CA ASP A 27 -22.35 -2.67 12.97
C ASP A 27 -21.39 -3.53 12.14
N LEU A 28 -21.82 -3.95 10.96
CA LEU A 28 -21.05 -4.83 10.07
C LEU A 28 -19.75 -4.17 9.59
N PHE A 29 -19.67 -2.86 9.73
CA PHE A 29 -18.52 -2.04 9.32
C PHE A 29 -17.74 -1.47 10.52
N ALA A 30 -18.04 -1.93 11.74
CA ALA A 30 -17.28 -1.53 12.90
C ALA A 30 -15.83 -2.03 12.77
N PRO A 31 -14.83 -1.20 13.11
CA PRO A 31 -13.44 -1.65 13.14
C PRO A 31 -13.29 -2.87 14.05
N VAL A 32 -12.56 -3.87 13.60
CA VAL A 32 -12.17 -5.00 14.44
C VAL A 32 -11.26 -4.49 15.56
N GLU A 33 -11.27 -5.17 16.69
CA GLU A 33 -10.35 -4.86 17.78
C GLU A 33 -8.90 -5.01 17.30
N SER A 34 -8.01 -4.11 17.76
CA SER A 34 -6.59 -4.18 17.38
C SER A 34 -6.00 -5.49 17.88
N PRO A 35 -5.38 -6.30 16.99
CA PRO A 35 -4.85 -7.59 17.38
C PRO A 35 -3.78 -7.44 18.48
N GLU A 36 -3.81 -8.33 19.47
CA GLU A 36 -2.74 -8.46 20.44
C GLU A 36 -1.59 -9.24 19.80
N ILE A 37 -0.42 -8.61 19.69
CA ILE A 37 0.76 -9.17 19.04
C ILE A 37 1.91 -9.23 20.03
N GLU A 38 2.52 -10.38 20.16
CA GLU A 38 3.84 -10.49 20.77
C GLU A 38 4.89 -10.09 19.74
N ASN A 39 5.47 -8.90 19.89
CA ASN A 39 6.41 -8.35 18.93
C ASN A 39 7.62 -9.26 18.72
N ALA A 40 7.88 -9.64 17.48
CA ALA A 40 9.01 -10.46 17.09
C ALA A 40 10.33 -9.71 17.16
N PHE A 41 10.28 -8.40 17.00
CA PHE A 41 11.43 -7.50 17.07
C PHE A 41 11.02 -6.15 17.63
N GLU A 42 11.98 -5.51 18.27
CA GLU A 42 11.84 -4.13 18.73
C GLU A 42 12.22 -3.17 17.58
N VAL A 43 11.61 -2.01 17.59
CA VAL A 43 11.84 -0.97 16.62
C VAL A 43 12.20 0.30 17.34
N ASP A 44 13.41 0.77 17.10
CA ASP A 44 13.92 1.97 17.75
C ASP A 44 13.45 3.22 17.02
N ASN A 45 12.85 4.15 17.76
CA ASN A 45 12.61 5.50 17.30
C ASN A 45 13.95 6.26 17.33
N VAL A 46 14.43 6.70 16.17
CA VAL A 46 15.71 7.39 16.04
C VAL A 46 15.58 8.86 16.37
N TRP A 47 14.50 9.48 15.89
CA TRP A 47 14.15 10.85 16.24
C TRP A 47 12.65 11.08 15.97
N SER A 48 12.10 12.03 16.71
CA SER A 48 10.75 12.54 16.54
C SER A 48 10.77 14.05 16.51
N THR A 49 9.85 14.63 15.74
CA THR A 49 9.61 16.07 15.73
C THR A 49 8.12 16.34 15.57
N SER A 50 7.69 17.55 15.91
CA SER A 50 6.30 17.95 15.78
C SER A 50 6.16 19.01 14.70
N THR A 51 5.14 18.85 13.88
CA THR A 51 4.73 19.80 12.86
C THR A 51 3.27 20.18 13.09
N GLN A 52 2.71 21.00 12.22
CA GLN A 52 1.27 21.21 12.19
C GLN A 52 0.61 19.97 11.57
N GLY A 53 -0.39 19.42 12.22
CA GLY A 53 -1.12 18.25 11.77
C GLY A 53 -2.30 18.58 10.84
N VAL A 54 -3.18 17.60 10.70
CA VAL A 54 -4.43 17.70 9.95
C VAL A 54 -5.66 17.58 10.86
N ASP A 55 -5.44 17.40 12.16
CA ASP A 55 -6.45 17.22 13.20
C ASP A 55 -7.44 16.07 12.88
N LYS A 56 -8.73 16.37 12.93
CA LYS A 56 -9.82 15.42 12.67
C LYS A 56 -10.15 15.25 11.19
N PHE A 57 -9.48 15.98 10.31
CA PHE A 57 -9.78 15.93 8.89
C PHE A 57 -9.00 14.80 8.22
N TYR A 58 -9.71 13.95 7.49
CA TYR A 58 -9.03 13.03 6.58
C TYR A 58 -8.25 13.84 5.54
N SER A 59 -7.00 13.51 5.35
CA SER A 59 -6.09 14.25 4.49
C SER A 59 -5.13 13.30 3.78
N GLN A 60 -4.77 13.66 2.56
CA GLN A 60 -3.73 13.00 1.75
C GLN A 60 -2.43 13.81 1.73
N LEU A 61 -2.14 14.56 2.78
CA LEU A 61 -0.87 15.28 2.96
C LEU A 61 0.28 14.30 3.21
N VAL A 62 0.61 13.53 2.18
CA VAL A 62 1.74 12.60 2.21
C VAL A 62 3.04 13.40 2.21
N PRO A 63 3.95 13.19 3.18
CA PRO A 63 5.28 13.79 3.16
C PRO A 63 6.09 13.31 1.95
N CYS A 64 7.13 14.05 1.57
CA CYS A 64 8.08 13.59 0.57
C CYS A 64 9.53 13.83 1.00
N ILE A 65 10.43 12.99 0.50
CA ILE A 65 11.88 13.13 0.72
C ILE A 65 12.55 13.48 -0.60
N TYR A 66 13.47 14.43 -0.54
CA TYR A 66 14.38 14.72 -1.64
C TYR A 66 15.79 15.05 -1.09
N GLY A 67 16.75 14.20 -1.39
CA GLY A 67 18.10 14.30 -0.84
C GLY A 67 18.11 14.06 0.68
N ASP A 68 18.60 15.02 1.43
CA ASP A 68 18.70 15.00 2.89
C ASP A 68 17.53 15.70 3.60
N LYS A 69 16.50 16.10 2.86
CA LYS A 69 15.36 16.83 3.39
C LYS A 69 14.07 16.07 3.29
N LEU A 70 13.33 16.06 4.38
CA LEU A 70 11.94 15.64 4.48
C LEU A 70 11.06 16.89 4.42
N PHE A 71 10.07 16.89 3.52
CA PHE A 71 9.11 17.97 3.38
C PHE A 71 7.74 17.51 3.89
N ILE A 72 7.14 18.33 4.73
CA ILE A 72 5.87 18.07 5.39
C ILE A 72 5.02 19.32 5.34
N ALA A 73 3.72 19.14 5.19
CA ALA A 73 2.77 20.23 5.26
C ALA A 73 1.69 19.94 6.29
N GLY A 74 1.27 20.96 7.02
CA GLY A 74 0.12 20.92 7.90
C GLY A 74 -1.09 21.59 7.25
N ARG A 75 -2.29 21.18 7.63
CA ARG A 75 -3.55 21.63 7.02
C ARG A 75 -3.75 23.13 7.06
N GLU A 76 -3.34 23.78 8.16
CA GLU A 76 -3.55 25.21 8.38
C GLU A 76 -2.61 26.14 7.57
N GLY A 77 -1.66 25.56 6.82
CA GLY A 77 -0.85 26.30 5.86
C GLY A 77 0.66 26.29 6.11
N LYS A 78 1.14 25.66 7.16
CA LYS A 78 2.59 25.59 7.40
C LYS A 78 3.22 24.47 6.60
N VAL A 79 4.32 24.80 5.93
CA VAL A 79 5.16 23.86 5.19
C VAL A 79 6.54 23.84 5.83
N TYR A 80 7.07 22.67 6.06
CA TYR A 80 8.32 22.43 6.75
C TYR A 80 9.31 21.70 5.84
N ALA A 81 10.56 22.10 5.89
CA ALA A 81 11.68 21.27 5.49
C ALA A 81 12.46 20.86 6.73
N ILE A 82 12.65 19.58 6.89
CA ILE A 82 13.27 18.94 8.05
C ILE A 82 14.47 18.14 7.57
N ASN A 83 15.57 18.19 8.30
CA ASN A 83 16.72 17.34 8.03
C ASN A 83 16.33 15.87 8.32
N ALA A 84 16.34 15.03 7.29
CA ALA A 84 15.88 13.65 7.38
C ALA A 84 16.75 12.76 8.31
N LYS A 85 17.96 13.20 8.67
CA LYS A 85 18.87 12.43 9.54
C LYS A 85 18.64 12.66 11.03
N ASN A 86 18.23 13.88 11.42
CA ASN A 86 18.18 14.25 12.83
C ASN A 86 16.91 14.99 13.26
N GLY A 87 15.95 15.21 12.33
CA GLY A 87 14.69 15.86 12.66
C GLY A 87 14.75 17.36 12.86
N GLU A 88 15.89 18.02 12.61
CA GLU A 88 16.02 19.47 12.76
C GLU A 88 15.28 20.21 11.66
N HIS A 89 14.56 21.27 12.04
CA HIS A 89 13.87 22.15 11.09
C HIS A 89 14.88 23.00 10.32
N VAL A 90 14.89 22.87 8.99
CA VAL A 90 15.75 23.66 8.10
C VAL A 90 15.10 25.00 7.77
N TRP A 91 13.82 24.96 7.38
CA TRP A 91 13.00 26.14 7.18
C TRP A 91 11.51 25.82 7.42
N THR A 92 10.73 26.84 7.70
CA THR A 92 9.27 26.77 7.81
C THR A 92 8.67 27.96 7.08
N THR A 93 7.70 27.69 6.19
CA THR A 93 6.96 28.71 5.46
C THR A 93 5.50 28.65 5.86
N ASP A 94 4.90 29.78 6.18
CA ASP A 94 3.48 29.93 6.42
C ASP A 94 2.82 30.42 5.13
N LEU A 95 1.92 29.63 4.59
CA LEU A 95 1.15 29.92 3.37
C LEU A 95 -0.20 30.56 3.69
N SER A 96 -0.51 30.79 4.97
CA SER A 96 -1.72 31.50 5.35
C SER A 96 -1.65 32.94 4.86
N ASP A 97 -2.75 33.39 4.23
CA ASP A 97 -2.86 34.74 3.69
C ASP A 97 -4.10 35.38 4.32
N GLU A 98 -3.90 36.44 5.08
CA GLU A 98 -4.96 37.14 5.81
C GLU A 98 -5.97 37.82 4.86
N GLU A 99 -5.57 38.18 3.67
CA GLU A 99 -6.45 38.82 2.68
C GLU A 99 -7.37 37.79 1.98
N GLU A 100 -6.84 36.61 1.65
CA GLU A 100 -7.60 35.52 0.97
C GLU A 100 -8.16 34.50 1.95
N ASN A 101 -7.40 34.17 2.97
CA ASN A 101 -7.80 33.30 4.08
C ASN A 101 -8.17 34.21 5.27
N SER A 102 -9.40 34.74 5.30
CA SER A 102 -9.83 35.44 6.50
C SER A 102 -9.60 34.58 7.75
N SER A 103 -9.48 35.17 8.93
CA SER A 103 -9.23 34.51 10.22
C SER A 103 -10.15 33.33 10.54
N LYS A 104 -11.13 33.05 9.67
CA LYS A 104 -12.08 31.93 9.73
C LYS A 104 -11.85 30.86 8.65
N ARG A 105 -10.91 31.03 7.74
CA ARG A 105 -10.61 30.08 6.66
C ARG A 105 -9.12 29.78 6.63
N SER A 106 -8.76 28.61 7.08
CA SER A 106 -7.39 28.13 6.94
C SER A 106 -7.01 27.93 5.47
N THR A 107 -5.71 27.80 5.20
CA THR A 107 -5.18 27.49 3.85
C THR A 107 -5.68 26.14 3.34
N ARG A 108 -6.06 25.23 4.23
CA ARG A 108 -6.60 23.91 3.94
C ARG A 108 -5.72 23.10 2.99
N LEU A 109 -4.43 23.01 3.30
CA LEU A 109 -3.53 22.14 2.54
C LEU A 109 -4.01 20.69 2.65
N ASN A 110 -4.03 19.97 1.53
CA ASN A 110 -4.46 18.57 1.50
C ASN A 110 -3.78 17.74 0.39
N GLY A 111 -3.26 18.36 -0.63
CA GLY A 111 -2.88 17.68 -1.86
C GLY A 111 -1.52 16.98 -1.85
N GLY A 112 -1.02 16.46 -0.73
CA GLY A 112 0.27 15.77 -0.68
C GLY A 112 1.45 16.61 -1.19
N MET A 113 2.67 16.14 -0.91
CA MET A 113 3.87 16.88 -1.30
C MET A 113 4.66 16.15 -2.39
N THR A 114 5.27 16.90 -3.29
CA THR A 114 6.24 16.39 -4.25
C THR A 114 7.40 17.36 -4.36
N ALA A 115 8.61 16.85 -4.44
CA ALA A 115 9.82 17.64 -4.59
C ALA A 115 10.55 17.33 -5.89
N SER A 116 11.20 18.34 -6.45
CA SER A 116 12.14 18.26 -7.57
C SER A 116 13.52 18.76 -7.17
N ALA A 117 14.43 18.86 -8.14
CA ALA A 117 15.75 19.42 -7.89
C ALA A 117 15.70 20.87 -7.34
N GLN A 118 14.69 21.65 -7.75
CA GLN A 118 14.59 23.09 -7.42
C GLN A 118 13.41 23.41 -6.52
N TYR A 119 12.30 22.72 -6.64
CA TYR A 119 11.02 23.08 -6.05
C TYR A 119 10.42 21.98 -5.19
N VAL A 120 9.58 22.39 -4.26
CA VAL A 120 8.62 21.53 -3.56
C VAL A 120 7.23 22.11 -3.76
N THR A 121 6.21 21.25 -3.86
CA THR A 121 4.84 21.69 -4.15
C THR A 121 3.83 21.01 -3.25
N VAL A 122 2.73 21.71 -3.00
CA VAL A 122 1.58 21.22 -2.22
C VAL A 122 0.28 21.83 -2.76
N GLY A 123 -0.80 21.04 -2.73
CA GLY A 123 -2.14 21.46 -3.11
C GLY A 123 -3.00 21.86 -1.92
N SER A 124 -4.11 22.56 -2.22
CA SER A 124 -5.07 23.07 -1.24
C SER A 124 -6.51 22.73 -1.65
N GLU A 125 -7.37 22.48 -0.65
CA GLU A 125 -8.84 22.39 -0.83
C GLU A 125 -9.48 23.71 -1.28
N ASN A 126 -8.78 24.82 -1.10
CA ASN A 126 -9.23 26.12 -1.62
C ASN A 126 -8.97 26.29 -3.13
N GLY A 127 -8.45 25.24 -3.80
CA GLY A 127 -8.19 25.23 -5.24
C GLY A 127 -6.87 25.88 -5.65
N TYR A 128 -5.95 26.06 -4.73
CA TYR A 128 -4.60 26.55 -5.02
C TYR A 128 -3.56 25.45 -5.03
N VAL A 129 -2.57 25.61 -5.88
CA VAL A 129 -1.29 24.93 -5.78
C VAL A 129 -0.19 25.92 -5.44
N TYR A 130 0.68 25.54 -4.52
CA TYR A 130 1.84 26.32 -4.10
C TYR A 130 3.10 25.60 -4.55
N VAL A 131 4.01 26.33 -5.15
CA VAL A 131 5.36 25.89 -5.52
C VAL A 131 6.34 26.74 -4.73
N LEU A 132 7.18 26.10 -3.93
CA LEU A 132 8.16 26.76 -3.08
C LEU A 132 9.57 26.38 -3.55
N ASN A 133 10.52 27.27 -3.34
CA ASN A 133 11.94 26.97 -3.50
C ASN A 133 12.34 25.93 -2.43
N LYS A 134 12.89 24.81 -2.87
CA LYS A 134 13.28 23.70 -2.00
C LYS A 134 14.32 24.08 -0.93
N ASN A 135 15.17 25.06 -1.21
CA ASN A 135 16.31 25.38 -0.36
C ASN A 135 15.94 26.28 0.82
N ASP A 136 15.08 27.27 0.60
CA ASP A 136 14.75 28.30 1.57
C ASP A 136 13.25 28.45 1.88
N GLY A 137 12.39 27.68 1.19
CA GLY A 137 10.95 27.70 1.39
C GLY A 137 10.25 28.96 0.83
N SER A 138 10.94 29.83 0.10
CA SER A 138 10.32 31.00 -0.51
C SER A 138 9.28 30.59 -1.55
N ILE A 139 8.13 31.28 -1.61
CA ILE A 139 7.06 31.02 -2.56
C ILE A 139 7.52 31.40 -3.96
N TYR A 140 7.65 30.43 -4.85
CA TYR A 140 7.98 30.63 -6.26
C TYR A 140 6.76 30.93 -7.12
N LEU A 141 5.67 30.17 -6.88
CA LEU A 141 4.40 30.29 -7.61
C LEU A 141 3.24 29.92 -6.69
N LYS A 142 2.18 30.74 -6.72
CA LYS A 142 0.86 30.43 -6.18
C LYS A 142 -0.13 30.53 -7.33
N GLN A 143 -0.81 29.41 -7.67
CA GLN A 143 -1.70 29.36 -8.81
C GLN A 143 -3.06 28.80 -8.41
N TYR A 144 -4.13 29.50 -8.79
CA TYR A 144 -5.50 29.01 -8.66
C TYR A 144 -5.82 28.03 -9.79
N ILE A 145 -6.31 26.84 -9.46
CA ILE A 145 -6.62 25.73 -10.39
C ILE A 145 -8.12 25.65 -10.70
N GLY A 146 -8.95 26.14 -9.80
CA GLY A 146 -10.41 26.22 -10.01
C GLY A 146 -11.23 25.23 -9.20
N ALA A 147 -10.66 24.13 -8.71
CA ALA A 147 -11.28 23.18 -7.81
C ALA A 147 -10.25 22.63 -6.83
N GLU A 148 -10.71 21.91 -5.79
CA GLU A 148 -9.86 21.32 -4.75
C GLU A 148 -8.71 20.50 -5.34
N VAL A 149 -7.50 20.64 -4.80
CA VAL A 149 -6.32 19.82 -5.15
C VAL A 149 -6.07 18.89 -3.97
N LEU A 150 -6.46 17.62 -4.13
CA LEU A 150 -6.49 16.61 -3.07
C LEU A 150 -5.39 15.56 -3.20
N THR A 151 -4.55 15.64 -4.23
CA THR A 151 -3.43 14.73 -4.45
C THR A 151 -2.14 15.50 -4.71
N ALA A 152 -1.00 14.83 -4.54
CA ALA A 152 0.29 15.44 -4.81
C ALA A 152 0.45 15.77 -6.30
N PRO A 153 0.79 17.00 -6.68
CA PRO A 153 1.16 17.34 -8.05
C PRO A 153 2.39 16.56 -8.51
N CYS A 154 2.62 16.48 -9.83
CA CYS A 154 3.75 15.75 -10.40
C CYS A 154 4.58 16.66 -11.30
N PHE A 155 5.90 16.69 -11.12
CA PHE A 155 6.82 17.33 -12.06
C PHE A 155 7.10 16.41 -13.26
N ASN A 156 7.35 17.00 -14.43
CA ASN A 156 7.96 16.26 -15.53
C ASN A 156 9.45 15.97 -15.25
N ALA A 157 10.08 15.16 -16.08
CA ALA A 157 11.48 14.76 -15.87
C ALA A 157 12.46 15.94 -15.87
N SER A 158 12.24 16.94 -16.72
CA SER A 158 13.07 18.16 -16.79
C SER A 158 12.79 19.15 -15.65
N GLY A 159 11.71 18.97 -14.85
CA GLY A 159 11.32 19.88 -13.77
C GLY A 159 10.80 21.23 -14.24
N THR A 160 10.43 21.35 -15.51
CA THR A 160 9.95 22.61 -16.13
C THR A 160 8.43 22.73 -16.13
N LYS A 161 7.72 21.59 -16.03
CA LYS A 161 6.25 21.53 -15.96
C LYS A 161 5.78 20.87 -14.68
N LEU A 162 4.64 21.33 -14.17
CA LEU A 162 3.94 20.75 -13.04
C LEU A 162 2.53 20.34 -13.46
N PHE A 163 2.16 19.10 -13.22
CA PHE A 163 0.83 18.56 -13.50
C PHE A 163 0.03 18.50 -12.20
N VAL A 164 -1.12 19.13 -12.20
CA VAL A 164 -2.02 19.26 -11.05
C VAL A 164 -3.38 18.69 -11.39
N LEU A 165 -3.78 17.63 -10.72
CA LEU A 165 -5.13 17.06 -10.83
C LEU A 165 -6.04 17.71 -9.80
N ASP A 166 -7.21 18.18 -10.24
CA ASP A 166 -8.23 18.73 -9.35
C ASP A 166 -9.33 17.70 -9.01
N ALA A 167 -10.15 18.02 -8.00
CA ALA A 167 -11.17 17.13 -7.46
C ALA A 167 -12.23 16.68 -8.48
N ILE A 168 -12.44 17.42 -9.54
CA ILE A 168 -13.40 17.06 -10.59
C ILE A 168 -12.78 16.30 -11.77
N GLY A 169 -11.49 15.91 -11.67
CA GLY A 169 -10.80 15.09 -12.65
C GLY A 169 -10.15 15.88 -13.79
N ARG A 170 -9.96 17.19 -13.67
CA ARG A 170 -9.21 17.99 -14.64
C ARG A 170 -7.73 18.01 -14.30
N LEU A 171 -6.89 17.72 -15.28
CA LEU A 171 -5.45 17.83 -15.18
C LEU A 171 -4.99 19.17 -15.81
N THR A 172 -4.37 20.01 -15.01
CA THR A 172 -3.79 21.28 -15.43
C THR A 172 -2.28 21.15 -15.52
N ALA A 173 -1.69 21.54 -16.66
CA ALA A 173 -0.26 21.68 -16.79
C ALA A 173 0.16 23.13 -16.56
N LEU A 174 1.06 23.33 -15.61
CA LEU A 174 1.68 24.63 -15.34
C LEU A 174 3.11 24.63 -15.89
N ASP A 175 3.42 25.62 -16.71
CA ASP A 175 4.78 25.91 -17.12
C ASP A 175 5.47 26.74 -16.04
N LEU A 176 6.51 26.18 -15.44
CA LEU A 176 7.21 26.81 -14.31
C LEU A 176 8.17 27.91 -14.76
N VAL A 177 8.53 27.96 -16.04
CA VAL A 177 9.41 29.00 -16.58
C VAL A 177 8.60 30.27 -16.83
N SER A 178 7.48 30.14 -17.56
CA SER A 178 6.57 31.26 -17.85
C SER A 178 5.64 31.59 -16.67
N LYS A 179 5.50 30.68 -15.71
CA LYS A 179 4.57 30.75 -14.56
C LYS A 179 3.10 30.85 -14.98
N THR A 180 2.74 30.16 -16.05
CA THR A 180 1.39 30.18 -16.59
C THR A 180 0.84 28.76 -16.78
N SER A 181 -0.49 28.64 -16.87
CA SER A 181 -1.13 27.41 -17.31
C SER A 181 -0.91 27.24 -18.81
N SER A 182 -0.36 26.08 -19.23
CA SER A 182 -0.15 25.74 -20.63
C SER A 182 -1.42 25.17 -21.26
N TRP A 183 -2.07 24.24 -20.56
CA TRP A 183 -3.30 23.60 -20.98
C TRP A 183 -4.05 22.97 -19.79
N VAL A 184 -5.33 22.68 -20.02
CA VAL A 184 -6.18 21.93 -19.11
C VAL A 184 -6.81 20.79 -19.90
N SER A 185 -6.74 19.58 -19.38
CA SER A 185 -7.28 18.37 -20.01
C SER A 185 -7.92 17.48 -18.94
N GLY A 186 -8.69 16.49 -19.35
CA GLY A 186 -9.27 15.53 -18.45
C GLY A 186 -10.75 15.26 -18.70
N ASP A 187 -11.28 14.33 -17.93
CA ASP A 187 -12.67 13.88 -18.00
C ASP A 187 -13.39 14.35 -16.73
N SER A 188 -13.96 15.55 -16.78
CA SER A 188 -14.71 16.09 -15.64
C SER A 188 -15.97 15.26 -15.39
N SER A 189 -16.12 14.74 -14.18
CA SER A 189 -17.29 14.00 -13.77
C SER A 189 -18.16 14.85 -12.83
N GLU A 190 -19.42 15.03 -13.21
CA GLU A 190 -20.46 15.63 -12.32
C GLU A 190 -21.13 14.57 -11.44
N ARG A 191 -20.68 13.30 -11.51
CA ARG A 191 -21.25 12.19 -10.75
C ARG A 191 -20.74 12.20 -9.30
N LEU A 192 -21.43 11.44 -8.45
CA LEU A 192 -20.93 11.13 -7.13
C LEU A 192 -19.60 10.38 -7.23
N HIS A 193 -18.56 10.88 -6.58
CA HIS A 193 -17.23 10.31 -6.58
C HIS A 193 -16.59 10.40 -5.19
N LEU A 194 -15.51 9.65 -5.00
CA LEU A 194 -14.74 9.69 -3.76
C LEU A 194 -14.01 11.03 -3.61
N ARG A 195 -13.74 11.38 -2.36
CA ARG A 195 -12.85 12.48 -2.04
C ARG A 195 -11.39 12.01 -1.95
N ALA A 196 -10.98 11.16 -2.89
CA ALA A 196 -9.64 10.63 -3.05
C ALA A 196 -9.26 10.73 -4.52
N GLN A 197 -7.99 11.01 -4.81
CA GLN A 197 -7.53 11.26 -6.17
C GLN A 197 -6.21 10.56 -6.45
N SER A 198 -6.10 10.09 -7.69
CA SER A 198 -4.87 9.53 -8.24
C SER A 198 -3.79 10.60 -8.34
N LYS A 199 -2.58 10.28 -7.92
CA LYS A 199 -1.43 11.12 -8.22
C LYS A 199 -1.07 10.99 -9.70
N PRO A 200 -0.89 12.09 -10.45
CA PRO A 200 -0.38 12.04 -11.82
C PRO A 200 1.02 11.44 -11.86
N VAL A 201 1.33 10.68 -12.91
CA VAL A 201 2.64 10.07 -13.15
C VAL A 201 3.19 10.56 -14.48
N ALA A 202 4.26 11.35 -14.44
CA ALA A 202 4.94 11.80 -15.65
C ALA A 202 5.93 10.73 -16.15
N VAL A 203 5.89 10.45 -17.43
CA VAL A 203 6.80 9.54 -18.12
C VAL A 203 7.67 10.38 -19.06
N GLY A 204 8.90 10.59 -18.65
CA GLY A 204 9.80 11.52 -19.35
C GLY A 204 9.23 12.95 -19.38
N ASP A 205 9.37 13.59 -20.54
CA ASP A 205 8.79 14.89 -20.86
C ASP A 205 7.66 14.82 -21.90
N GLU A 206 7.16 13.62 -22.21
CA GLU A 206 6.22 13.37 -23.31
C GLU A 206 4.83 13.02 -22.83
N LEU A 207 4.70 12.17 -21.82
CA LEU A 207 3.44 11.57 -21.39
C LEU A 207 3.19 11.80 -19.89
N VAL A 208 1.93 12.09 -19.54
CA VAL A 208 1.44 12.03 -18.17
C VAL A 208 0.26 11.07 -18.07
N ILE A 209 0.25 10.23 -17.06
CA ILE A 209 -0.77 9.20 -16.83
C ILE A 209 -1.48 9.53 -15.51
N VAL A 210 -2.80 9.45 -15.52
CA VAL A 210 -3.62 9.83 -14.37
C VAL A 210 -4.89 8.99 -14.29
N GLY A 211 -5.26 8.57 -13.07
CA GLY A 211 -6.57 8.01 -12.77
C GLY A 211 -7.63 9.10 -12.63
N THR A 212 -8.86 8.79 -12.98
CA THR A 212 -9.96 9.75 -12.98
C THR A 212 -11.15 9.28 -12.13
N PRO A 213 -12.01 10.20 -11.65
CA PRO A 213 -13.24 9.86 -10.96
C PRO A 213 -14.23 9.07 -11.85
N SER A 214 -14.07 9.12 -13.16
CA SER A 214 -14.92 8.36 -14.11
C SER A 214 -14.55 6.87 -14.23
N GLY A 215 -13.58 6.38 -13.44
CA GLY A 215 -13.14 4.99 -13.46
C GLY A 215 -12.15 4.66 -14.58
N LYS A 216 -11.48 5.64 -15.11
CA LYS A 216 -10.51 5.46 -16.21
C LYS A 216 -9.11 5.88 -15.77
N VAL A 217 -8.11 5.31 -16.43
CA VAL A 217 -6.76 5.87 -16.48
C VAL A 217 -6.57 6.51 -17.84
N MET A 218 -6.18 7.78 -17.85
CA MET A 218 -5.90 8.53 -19.06
C MET A 218 -4.41 8.71 -19.26
N MET A 219 -4.00 8.65 -20.53
CA MET A 219 -2.65 8.92 -21.02
C MET A 219 -2.69 10.20 -21.85
N ILE A 220 -2.03 11.22 -21.37
CA ILE A 220 -2.16 12.59 -21.89
C ILE A 220 -0.80 13.09 -22.33
N SER A 221 -0.73 13.70 -23.51
CA SER A 221 0.47 14.36 -24.03
C SER A 221 0.85 15.55 -23.14
N GLN A 222 2.09 15.61 -22.67
CA GLN A 222 2.59 16.72 -21.85
C GLN A 222 2.73 18.04 -22.63
N ASN A 223 2.73 17.99 -23.97
CA ASN A 223 2.95 19.17 -24.79
C ASN A 223 1.69 20.02 -24.97
N ASP A 224 0.58 19.35 -25.24
CA ASP A 224 -0.66 20.02 -25.66
C ASP A 224 -1.92 19.57 -24.90
N GLY A 225 -1.79 18.62 -23.96
CA GLY A 225 -2.91 18.10 -23.17
C GLY A 225 -3.85 17.17 -23.94
N TYR A 226 -3.44 16.68 -25.12
CA TYR A 226 -4.25 15.75 -25.89
C TYR A 226 -4.32 14.38 -25.19
N VAL A 227 -5.53 13.81 -25.06
CA VAL A 227 -5.73 12.45 -24.55
C VAL A 227 -5.35 11.46 -25.64
N LEU A 228 -4.19 10.82 -25.48
CA LEU A 228 -3.66 9.85 -26.45
C LEU A 228 -4.33 8.49 -26.32
N ASN A 229 -4.67 8.08 -25.09
CA ASN A 229 -5.34 6.82 -24.80
C ASN A 229 -6.07 6.89 -23.46
N GLN A 230 -7.08 6.03 -23.29
CA GLN A 230 -7.78 5.86 -22.03
C GLN A 230 -8.12 4.39 -21.80
N VAL A 231 -7.96 3.93 -20.57
CA VAL A 231 -8.20 2.56 -20.14
C VAL A 231 -9.28 2.53 -19.07
N SER A 232 -10.37 1.79 -19.28
CA SER A 232 -11.40 1.59 -18.26
C SER A 232 -10.89 0.61 -17.21
N VAL A 233 -10.62 1.10 -16.02
CA VAL A 233 -10.29 0.32 -14.82
C VAL A 233 -11.56 0.06 -14.03
N GLY A 234 -12.35 1.09 -13.79
CA GLY A 234 -13.64 1.00 -13.12
C GLY A 234 -14.71 0.31 -13.98
N GLN A 235 -15.67 -0.31 -13.29
CA GLN A 235 -16.88 -0.87 -13.90
C GLN A 235 -18.09 -0.27 -13.24
N ASN A 236 -18.80 0.62 -13.93
CA ASN A 236 -20.02 1.28 -13.44
C ASN A 236 -21.22 0.31 -13.48
N THR A 237 -21.11 -0.84 -12.82
CA THR A 237 -22.14 -1.87 -12.77
C THR A 237 -22.76 -1.91 -11.39
N GLY A 238 -23.85 -1.19 -11.18
CA GLY A 238 -24.52 -1.21 -9.91
C GLY A 238 -25.94 -0.64 -10.03
N SER A 239 -26.79 -0.96 -9.05
CA SER A 239 -28.17 -0.51 -9.02
C SER A 239 -28.35 0.86 -8.34
N SER A 240 -27.44 1.23 -7.45
CA SER A 240 -27.44 2.53 -6.75
C SER A 240 -26.29 3.42 -7.23
N ASP A 241 -26.35 4.71 -6.94
CA ASP A 241 -25.28 5.65 -7.25
C ASP A 241 -23.98 5.32 -6.48
N LEU A 242 -24.10 4.77 -5.26
CA LEU A 242 -22.97 4.32 -4.47
C LEU A 242 -22.29 3.10 -5.11
N ASP A 243 -23.05 2.14 -5.63
CA ASP A 243 -22.50 0.96 -6.30
C ASP A 243 -21.79 1.33 -7.60
N ARG A 244 -22.10 2.48 -8.19
CA ARG A 244 -21.52 2.98 -9.43
C ARG A 244 -20.26 3.81 -9.24
N ILE A 245 -19.89 4.13 -7.99
CA ILE A 245 -18.60 4.77 -7.71
C ILE A 245 -17.50 3.81 -8.15
N SER A 246 -16.66 4.25 -9.07
CA SER A 246 -15.59 3.43 -9.64
C SER A 246 -14.29 4.23 -9.82
N ASP A 247 -14.09 5.22 -8.98
CA ASP A 247 -12.96 6.13 -9.00
C ASP A 247 -11.64 5.37 -9.03
N VAL A 248 -10.76 5.77 -9.92
CA VAL A 248 -9.36 5.36 -9.91
C VAL A 248 -8.59 6.38 -9.09
N SER A 249 -8.53 6.12 -7.79
CA SER A 249 -7.82 6.98 -6.83
C SER A 249 -6.39 6.54 -6.57
N SER A 250 -6.06 5.29 -6.89
CA SER A 250 -4.68 4.81 -6.80
C SER A 250 -3.79 5.47 -7.85
N THR A 251 -2.54 5.71 -7.50
CA THR A 251 -1.50 6.13 -8.45
C THR A 251 -1.25 5.01 -9.46
N PRO A 252 -1.34 5.24 -10.79
CA PRO A 252 -1.03 4.23 -11.78
C PRO A 252 0.41 3.76 -11.66
N LEU A 253 0.60 2.45 -11.46
CA LEU A 253 1.91 1.82 -11.31
C LEU A 253 2.40 1.34 -12.67
N LEU A 254 3.59 1.79 -13.08
CA LEU A 254 4.20 1.45 -14.36
C LEU A 254 5.38 0.50 -14.14
N LEU A 255 5.31 -0.71 -14.66
CA LEU A 255 6.36 -1.72 -14.56
C LEU A 255 6.62 -2.36 -15.93
N GLY A 256 7.75 -2.03 -16.54
CA GLY A 256 8.06 -2.47 -17.89
C GLY A 256 6.99 -2.04 -18.89
N ASN A 257 6.45 -2.98 -19.64
CA ASN A 257 5.40 -2.73 -20.64
C ASN A 257 3.97 -2.83 -20.07
N TYR A 258 3.82 -2.76 -18.76
CA TYR A 258 2.52 -2.89 -18.10
C TYR A 258 2.21 -1.71 -17.21
N MET A 259 0.92 -1.39 -17.14
CA MET A 259 0.34 -0.50 -16.14
C MET A 259 -0.58 -1.31 -15.23
N TYR A 260 -0.46 -1.06 -13.93
CA TYR A 260 -1.32 -1.63 -12.90
C TYR A 260 -2.06 -0.50 -12.19
N SER A 261 -3.32 -0.72 -11.88
CA SER A 261 -4.15 0.26 -11.17
C SER A 261 -5.29 -0.44 -10.45
N THR A 262 -5.74 0.14 -9.36
CA THR A 262 -6.95 -0.28 -8.63
C THR A 262 -8.02 0.78 -8.77
N ALA A 263 -9.27 0.37 -8.63
CA ALA A 263 -10.39 1.28 -8.54
C ALA A 263 -11.35 0.85 -7.42
N PHE A 264 -11.99 1.83 -6.81
CA PHE A 264 -13.08 1.60 -5.88
C PHE A 264 -14.18 0.80 -6.57
N ASN A 265 -14.73 -0.22 -5.95
CA ASN A 265 -15.74 -1.15 -6.48
C ASN A 265 -15.43 -1.86 -7.81
N ALA A 266 -14.20 -1.81 -8.32
CA ALA A 266 -13.91 -2.35 -9.66
C ALA A 266 -12.66 -3.23 -9.77
N GLY A 267 -11.83 -3.28 -8.72
CA GLY A 267 -10.73 -4.22 -8.61
C GLY A 267 -9.39 -3.74 -9.20
N PHE A 268 -8.44 -4.65 -9.19
CA PHE A 268 -7.08 -4.49 -9.70
C PHE A 268 -7.00 -4.86 -11.17
N VAL A 269 -6.36 -4.04 -11.98
CA VAL A 269 -6.26 -4.20 -13.44
C VAL A 269 -4.81 -4.23 -13.86
N LYS A 270 -4.47 -5.17 -14.76
CA LYS A 270 -3.23 -5.22 -15.53
C LYS A 270 -3.50 -4.84 -16.97
N TYR A 271 -2.91 -3.76 -17.46
CA TYR A 271 -2.98 -3.30 -18.84
C TYR A 271 -1.63 -3.46 -19.54
N SER A 272 -1.63 -4.02 -20.73
CA SER A 272 -0.44 -4.14 -21.60
C SER A 272 -0.37 -2.99 -22.59
N PHE A 273 0.75 -2.26 -22.59
CA PHE A 273 0.99 -1.19 -23.57
C PHE A 273 1.21 -1.77 -24.97
N ASP A 274 1.93 -2.89 -25.10
CA ASP A 274 2.25 -3.50 -26.40
C ASP A 274 1.00 -3.98 -27.12
N LYS A 275 0.10 -4.63 -26.38
CA LYS A 275 -1.14 -5.18 -26.94
C LYS A 275 -2.29 -4.18 -26.93
N SER A 276 -2.15 -3.09 -26.18
CA SER A 276 -3.21 -2.09 -25.95
C SER A 276 -4.51 -2.67 -25.39
N ILE A 277 -4.40 -3.68 -24.51
CA ILE A 277 -5.55 -4.36 -23.89
C ILE A 277 -5.37 -4.53 -22.37
N VAL A 278 -6.48 -4.71 -21.66
CA VAL A 278 -6.52 -5.20 -20.29
C VAL A 278 -6.33 -6.72 -20.34
N GLU A 279 -5.18 -7.20 -19.86
CA GLU A 279 -4.86 -8.64 -19.84
C GLU A 279 -5.44 -9.36 -18.64
N GLY A 280 -5.67 -8.67 -17.53
CA GLY A 280 -6.16 -9.28 -16.30
C GLY A 280 -6.95 -8.30 -15.43
N ARG A 281 -7.91 -8.87 -14.69
CA ARG A 281 -8.73 -8.16 -13.72
C ARG A 281 -8.94 -9.05 -12.50
N LEU A 282 -8.65 -8.54 -11.30
CA LEU A 282 -8.83 -9.22 -10.03
C LEU A 282 -9.76 -8.40 -9.14
N SER A 283 -10.56 -9.05 -8.31
CA SER A 283 -11.62 -8.42 -7.51
C SER A 283 -11.09 -7.80 -6.19
N TYR A 284 -9.97 -7.09 -6.22
CA TYR A 284 -9.46 -6.35 -5.07
C TYR A 284 -9.86 -4.89 -5.17
N HIS A 285 -10.90 -4.54 -4.43
CA HIS A 285 -11.47 -3.19 -4.41
C HIS A 285 -10.62 -2.29 -3.52
N SER A 286 -9.99 -1.29 -4.10
CA SER A 286 -9.11 -0.37 -3.38
C SER A 286 -9.06 1.00 -4.03
N SER A 287 -9.11 2.03 -3.19
CA SER A 287 -8.82 3.43 -3.54
C SER A 287 -7.38 3.85 -3.23
N LYS A 288 -6.55 2.91 -2.74
CA LYS A 288 -5.20 3.16 -2.22
C LYS A 288 -4.13 2.70 -3.19
N ASP A 289 -2.93 3.26 -3.03
CA ASP A 289 -1.77 2.92 -3.86
C ASP A 289 -1.33 1.46 -3.64
N ILE A 290 -0.78 0.87 -4.69
CA ILE A 290 -0.25 -0.49 -4.71
C ILE A 290 1.21 -0.46 -4.31
N ALA A 291 1.59 -1.22 -3.27
CA ALA A 291 2.99 -1.49 -3.00
C ALA A 291 3.49 -2.69 -3.81
N TYR A 292 4.76 -2.69 -4.16
CA TYR A 292 5.35 -3.80 -4.93
C TYR A 292 6.84 -3.98 -4.64
N ASP A 293 7.30 -5.20 -4.82
CA ASP A 293 8.71 -5.56 -4.97
C ASP A 293 8.91 -6.39 -6.25
N ASP A 294 10.01 -7.11 -6.35
CA ASP A 294 10.27 -7.96 -7.52
C ASP A 294 9.33 -9.17 -7.62
N ASN A 295 8.76 -9.64 -6.50
CA ASN A 295 7.98 -10.86 -6.41
C ASN A 295 6.49 -10.63 -6.17
N PHE A 296 6.12 -9.54 -5.47
CA PHE A 296 4.78 -9.34 -4.95
C PHE A 296 4.19 -7.97 -5.28
N PHE A 297 2.86 -7.94 -5.37
CA PHE A 297 2.04 -6.75 -5.14
C PHE A 297 1.36 -6.88 -3.79
N VAL A 298 1.25 -5.76 -3.07
CA VAL A 298 0.46 -5.69 -1.84
C VAL A 298 -0.58 -4.60 -1.99
N ILE A 299 -1.83 -4.93 -1.65
CA ILE A 299 -2.99 -4.06 -1.79
C ILE A 299 -3.75 -4.03 -0.46
N THR A 300 -4.14 -2.85 0.00
CA THR A 300 -5.10 -2.69 1.10
C THR A 300 -6.49 -2.46 0.53
N GLY A 301 -7.43 -3.36 0.81
CA GLY A 301 -8.82 -3.26 0.38
C GLY A 301 -9.62 -2.21 1.16
N GLU A 302 -10.78 -1.84 0.63
CA GLU A 302 -11.73 -0.93 1.30
C GLU A 302 -12.28 -1.51 2.62
N ASN A 303 -12.30 -2.83 2.75
CA ASN A 303 -12.65 -3.55 3.97
C ASN A 303 -11.54 -3.54 5.04
N GLY A 304 -10.38 -2.94 4.75
CA GLY A 304 -9.21 -2.92 5.64
C GLY A 304 -8.37 -4.20 5.59
N HIS A 305 -8.74 -5.19 4.79
CA HIS A 305 -7.90 -6.38 4.60
C HIS A 305 -6.68 -6.05 3.74
N VAL A 306 -5.58 -6.75 3.99
CA VAL A 306 -4.34 -6.62 3.21
C VAL A 306 -4.15 -7.90 2.40
N TYR A 307 -3.91 -7.73 1.11
CA TYR A 307 -3.77 -8.83 0.15
C TYR A 307 -2.36 -8.82 -0.43
N CYS A 308 -1.75 -9.99 -0.55
CA CYS A 308 -0.48 -10.18 -1.26
C CYS A 308 -0.71 -11.04 -2.50
N ILE A 309 -0.24 -10.54 -3.63
CA ILE A 309 -0.44 -11.17 -4.94
C ILE A 309 0.93 -11.40 -5.57
N ARG A 310 1.20 -12.62 -6.03
CA ARG A 310 2.44 -12.94 -6.73
C ARG A 310 2.45 -12.29 -8.11
N ARG A 311 3.53 -11.57 -8.44
CA ARG A 311 3.63 -10.82 -9.69
C ARG A 311 3.75 -11.69 -10.94
N SER A 312 4.36 -12.87 -10.84
CA SER A 312 4.62 -13.74 -11.99
C SER A 312 3.35 -14.30 -12.64
N ASP A 313 2.33 -14.60 -11.82
CA ASP A 313 1.10 -15.29 -12.25
C ASP A 313 -0.20 -14.62 -11.77
N ASN A 314 -0.09 -13.51 -11.02
CA ASN A 314 -1.20 -12.78 -10.38
C ASN A 314 -2.05 -13.67 -9.44
N VAL A 315 -1.44 -14.66 -8.81
CA VAL A 315 -2.11 -15.52 -7.81
C VAL A 315 -1.99 -14.89 -6.43
N GLU A 316 -3.10 -14.86 -5.69
CA GLU A 316 -3.11 -14.48 -4.29
C GLU A 316 -2.25 -15.45 -3.46
N VAL A 317 -1.32 -14.91 -2.69
CA VAL A 317 -0.46 -15.68 -1.79
C VAL A 317 -1.11 -15.79 -0.42
N TRP A 318 -1.63 -14.67 0.08
CA TRP A 318 -2.34 -14.60 1.35
C TRP A 318 -3.26 -13.37 1.41
N GLU A 319 -4.25 -13.45 2.29
CA GLU A 319 -5.10 -12.37 2.78
C GLU A 319 -4.94 -12.26 4.29
N ASN A 320 -4.71 -11.05 4.80
CA ASN A 320 -4.78 -10.73 6.22
C ASN A 320 -6.03 -9.91 6.50
N SER A 321 -6.93 -10.44 7.33
CA SER A 321 -8.20 -9.82 7.72
C SER A 321 -8.21 -9.24 9.14
N ASP A 322 -7.10 -9.36 9.87
CA ASP A 322 -7.01 -8.95 11.30
C ASP A 322 -7.16 -7.45 11.51
N LEU A 323 -7.04 -6.66 10.41
CA LEU A 323 -7.14 -5.21 10.42
C LEU A 323 -8.46 -4.71 9.79
N GLY A 324 -9.50 -5.55 9.75
CA GLY A 324 -10.78 -5.24 9.11
C GLY A 324 -11.38 -3.92 9.61
N TYR A 325 -11.76 -3.04 8.68
CA TYR A 325 -12.40 -1.73 8.90
C TYR A 325 -11.63 -0.76 9.82
N ARG A 326 -10.34 -0.96 10.03
CA ARG A 326 -9.47 -0.08 10.83
C ARG A 326 -8.93 1.13 10.05
N ASN A 327 -9.48 1.42 8.88
CA ASN A 327 -9.02 2.48 7.96
C ASN A 327 -7.51 2.38 7.67
N VAL A 328 -7.06 1.18 7.36
CA VAL A 328 -5.66 0.85 7.10
C VAL A 328 -5.13 1.67 5.93
N THR A 329 -3.92 2.21 6.04
CA THR A 329 -3.29 3.03 4.98
C THR A 329 -2.96 2.21 3.74
N ALA A 330 -2.54 2.88 2.65
CA ALA A 330 -1.82 2.18 1.59
C ALA A 330 -0.59 1.47 2.18
N PRO A 331 -0.26 0.26 1.71
CA PRO A 331 0.91 -0.45 2.18
C PRO A 331 2.20 0.14 1.61
N VAL A 332 3.31 -0.05 2.31
CA VAL A 332 4.66 0.12 1.76
C VAL A 332 5.46 -1.13 2.02
N ILE A 333 6.35 -1.50 1.10
CA ILE A 333 7.25 -2.63 1.31
C ILE A 333 8.52 -2.15 1.98
N TYR A 334 8.84 -2.77 3.11
CA TYR A 334 10.05 -2.53 3.87
C TYR A 334 10.73 -3.87 4.19
N GLY A 335 11.81 -4.17 3.49
CA GLY A 335 12.47 -5.49 3.56
C GLY A 335 11.49 -6.61 3.20
N ASP A 336 11.33 -7.58 4.08
CA ASP A 336 10.41 -8.71 3.90
C ASP A 336 8.98 -8.45 4.43
N PHE A 337 8.63 -7.20 4.71
CA PHE A 337 7.35 -6.83 5.31
C PHE A 337 6.58 -5.84 4.45
N ALA A 338 5.27 -6.02 4.41
CA ALA A 338 4.32 -4.96 4.11
C ALA A 338 4.05 -4.18 5.40
N VAL A 339 4.21 -2.86 5.35
CA VAL A 339 3.98 -1.99 6.50
C VAL A 339 2.77 -1.11 6.24
N VAL A 340 1.84 -1.08 7.18
CA VAL A 340 0.61 -0.28 7.11
C VAL A 340 0.37 0.44 8.44
N GLY A 341 -0.28 1.59 8.38
CA GLY A 341 -0.77 2.33 9.55
C GLY A 341 -2.28 2.23 9.70
N ASP A 342 -2.83 2.60 10.85
CA ASP A 342 -4.26 2.55 11.13
C ASP A 342 -4.83 3.80 11.82
N LEU A 343 -6.14 3.75 12.06
CA LEU A 343 -6.92 4.84 12.68
C LEU A 343 -6.62 5.04 14.19
N GLU A 344 -5.97 4.10 14.85
CA GLU A 344 -5.59 4.20 16.27
C GLU A 344 -4.11 4.55 16.46
N GLY A 345 -3.39 4.84 15.37
CA GLY A 345 -2.00 5.29 15.42
C GLY A 345 -0.97 4.16 15.57
N TYR A 346 -1.36 2.95 15.22
CA TYR A 346 -0.45 1.82 15.15
C TYR A 346 0.14 1.67 13.75
N ILE A 347 1.36 1.15 13.66
CA ILE A 347 1.93 0.56 12.45
C ILE A 347 2.14 -0.94 12.65
N TYR A 348 1.83 -1.70 11.59
CA TYR A 348 1.88 -3.15 11.56
C TYR A 348 2.87 -3.62 10.51
N PHE A 349 3.71 -4.59 10.89
CA PHE A 349 4.66 -5.26 10.00
C PHE A 349 4.12 -6.64 9.64
N ILE A 350 3.62 -6.78 8.43
CA ILE A 350 2.99 -7.99 7.91
C ILE A 350 3.99 -8.70 7.01
N SER A 351 4.30 -9.94 7.27
CA SER A 351 5.26 -10.71 6.47
C SER A 351 4.76 -10.91 5.04
N LEU A 352 5.60 -10.64 4.05
CA LEU A 352 5.30 -10.86 2.63
C LEU A 352 5.15 -12.35 2.27
N GLN A 353 5.67 -13.26 3.10
CA GLN A 353 5.65 -14.70 2.81
C GLN A 353 4.36 -15.38 3.25
N ASP A 354 3.87 -15.02 4.43
CA ASP A 354 2.77 -15.74 5.09
C ASP A 354 1.59 -14.86 5.54
N GLY A 355 1.73 -13.52 5.46
CA GLY A 355 0.67 -12.59 5.82
C GLY A 355 0.47 -12.39 7.32
N HIS A 356 1.29 -12.99 8.18
CA HIS A 356 1.21 -12.78 9.62
C HIS A 356 1.78 -11.43 10.05
N ILE A 357 1.17 -10.85 11.09
CA ILE A 357 1.67 -9.61 11.72
C ILE A 357 2.78 -9.97 12.70
N TYR A 358 4.02 -9.60 12.39
CA TYR A 358 5.19 -9.91 13.22
C TYR A 358 5.45 -8.88 14.30
N THR A 359 5.12 -7.64 14.04
CA THR A 359 5.35 -6.55 15.01
C THR A 359 4.28 -5.48 14.83
N LYS A 360 3.81 -4.95 15.96
CA LYS A 360 2.92 -3.80 16.05
C LYS A 360 3.58 -2.73 16.92
N ILE A 361 3.61 -1.49 16.43
CA ILE A 361 4.19 -0.35 17.13
C ILE A 361 3.11 0.69 17.35
N SER A 362 2.95 1.18 18.56
CA SER A 362 2.17 2.37 18.87
C SER A 362 3.02 3.60 18.59
N VAL A 363 2.66 4.37 17.57
CA VAL A 363 3.39 5.58 17.16
C VAL A 363 2.74 6.81 17.79
N SER A 364 1.42 6.87 17.76
CA SER A 364 0.63 8.00 18.24
C SER A 364 -0.68 7.51 18.85
N SER A 365 -1.34 8.36 19.63
CA SER A 365 -2.76 8.16 19.98
C SER A 365 -3.71 8.66 18.89
N ASP A 366 -3.17 9.31 17.86
CA ASP A 366 -3.93 9.91 16.78
C ASP A 366 -3.76 9.10 15.49
N PRO A 367 -4.76 9.11 14.60
CA PRO A 367 -4.76 8.33 13.37
C PRO A 367 -3.54 8.53 12.49
N ILE A 368 -3.13 7.49 11.79
CA ILE A 368 -2.20 7.53 10.66
C ILE A 368 -3.05 7.40 9.39
N TYR A 369 -3.21 8.49 8.64
CA TYR A 369 -4.04 8.52 7.43
C TYR A 369 -3.25 8.25 6.14
N VAL A 370 -1.95 8.49 6.17
CA VAL A 370 -1.07 8.38 5.00
C VAL A 370 -0.10 7.22 5.18
N ALA A 371 0.27 6.59 4.07
CA ALA A 371 1.24 5.50 4.10
C ALA A 371 2.57 5.97 4.72
N PRO A 372 3.24 5.14 5.53
CA PRO A 372 4.60 5.39 5.94
C PRO A 372 5.51 5.62 4.73
N LEU A 373 6.55 6.43 4.88
CA LEU A 373 7.51 6.70 3.81
C LEU A 373 8.80 5.93 4.06
N VAL A 374 9.21 5.10 3.11
CA VAL A 374 10.46 4.33 3.17
C VAL A 374 11.64 5.21 2.74
N ALA A 375 12.63 5.36 3.59
CA ALA A 375 13.84 6.13 3.37
C ALA A 375 15.10 5.30 3.69
N GLY A 376 15.58 4.53 2.72
CA GLY A 376 16.67 3.58 2.93
C GLY A 376 16.27 2.47 3.92
N ASN A 377 16.97 2.39 5.05
CA ASN A 377 16.64 1.46 6.13
C ASN A 377 15.75 2.07 7.22
N CYS A 378 15.11 3.19 6.94
CA CYS A 378 14.23 3.87 7.89
C CYS A 378 12.81 4.02 7.33
N LEU A 379 11.84 4.09 8.24
CA LEU A 379 10.45 4.43 8.00
C LEU A 379 10.17 5.78 8.64
N VAL A 380 9.56 6.68 7.88
CA VAL A 380 9.01 7.94 8.37
C VAL A 380 7.51 7.77 8.51
N VAL A 381 6.99 7.99 9.70
CA VAL A 381 5.56 7.92 10.00
C VAL A 381 5.06 9.31 10.36
N TYR A 382 3.97 9.72 9.74
CA TYR A 382 3.31 11.00 9.98
C TYR A 382 1.90 10.77 10.51
N SER A 383 1.61 11.23 11.72
CA SER A 383 0.29 11.13 12.35
C SER A 383 -0.57 12.36 12.10
N SER A 384 -1.87 12.23 12.29
CA SER A 384 -2.83 13.33 12.08
C SER A 384 -2.62 14.50 13.04
N SER A 385 -2.01 14.28 14.21
CA SER A 385 -1.62 15.35 15.14
C SER A 385 -0.43 16.18 14.67
N GLY A 386 0.28 15.71 13.64
CA GLY A 386 1.51 16.37 13.15
C GLY A 386 2.80 15.83 13.74
N SER A 387 2.73 14.73 14.52
CA SER A 387 3.94 14.02 14.92
C SER A 387 4.59 13.36 13.72
N VAL A 388 5.90 13.47 13.66
CA VAL A 388 6.77 12.84 12.66
C VAL A 388 7.75 11.98 13.40
N ASP A 389 7.65 10.69 13.22
CA ASP A 389 8.47 9.70 13.91
C ASP A 389 9.29 8.89 12.89
N VAL A 390 10.56 8.71 13.15
CA VAL A 390 11.47 7.97 12.27
C VAL A 390 12.01 6.75 12.99
N PHE A 391 11.75 5.61 12.39
CA PHE A 391 12.16 4.29 12.87
C PHE A 391 13.18 3.71 11.91
N CYS A 392 14.32 3.27 12.41
CA CYS A 392 15.33 2.61 11.59
C CYS A 392 15.60 1.20 12.12
N PHE A 393 15.85 0.27 11.24
CA PHE A 393 15.99 -1.13 11.56
C PHE A 393 17.42 -1.61 11.34
N ASP A 394 17.91 -2.40 12.29
CA ASP A 394 19.07 -3.22 12.05
C ASP A 394 18.65 -4.48 11.26
N PRO A 395 19.25 -4.76 10.10
CA PRO A 395 18.97 -5.97 9.33
C PRO A 395 19.07 -7.26 10.14
N ILE A 396 19.95 -7.30 11.17
CA ILE A 396 20.09 -8.44 12.07
C ILE A 396 18.85 -8.70 12.89
N ASN A 397 18.18 -7.64 13.36
CA ASN A 397 16.94 -7.77 14.14
C ASN A 397 15.80 -8.36 13.29
N LEU A 398 15.75 -8.05 11.99
CA LEU A 398 14.79 -8.64 11.06
C LEU A 398 15.00 -10.16 10.88
N VAL A 399 16.25 -10.61 10.85
CA VAL A 399 16.59 -12.05 10.78
C VAL A 399 16.22 -12.77 12.07
N ILE A 400 16.41 -12.15 13.23
CA ILE A 400 16.04 -12.70 14.55
C ILE A 400 14.50 -12.78 14.66
N ALA A 401 13.77 -11.81 14.14
CA ALA A 401 12.32 -11.80 14.12
C ALA A 401 11.75 -13.00 13.35
N LYS A 402 12.24 -13.26 12.16
CA LYS A 402 11.85 -14.46 11.38
C LYS A 402 12.02 -15.76 12.18
N LYS A 403 13.02 -15.83 13.04
CA LYS A 403 13.31 -17.01 13.85
C LYS A 403 12.30 -17.26 14.97
N ARG A 404 11.61 -16.23 15.50
CA ARG A 404 10.64 -16.37 16.59
C ARG A 404 9.26 -16.85 16.11
N TYR A 405 8.85 -16.50 14.91
CA TYR A 405 7.49 -16.75 14.41
C TYR A 405 7.38 -17.83 13.35
N THR A 406 8.40 -18.03 12.54
CA THR A 406 8.41 -19.20 11.68
C THR A 406 8.83 -20.38 12.52
N ASP A 407 8.00 -21.42 12.57
CA ASP A 407 8.47 -22.74 12.92
C ASP A 407 9.86 -22.87 12.28
N MET A 408 10.83 -23.32 13.04
CA MET A 408 12.26 -23.34 12.68
C MET A 408 12.55 -23.91 11.28
N GLU A 409 11.57 -24.39 10.62
CA GLU A 409 11.49 -24.90 9.25
C GLU A 409 11.88 -23.88 8.15
N GLN A 410 11.71 -22.55 8.37
CA GLN A 410 12.00 -21.55 7.32
C GLN A 410 13.40 -20.89 7.44
N VAL A 411 14.11 -21.13 8.53
CA VAL A 411 15.46 -20.58 8.71
C VAL A 411 16.49 -21.57 8.18
N THR A 412 17.26 -21.19 7.17
CA THR A 412 18.35 -22.04 6.66
C THR A 412 19.35 -22.33 7.78
N GLY A 413 19.87 -23.57 7.87
CA GLY A 413 20.84 -23.99 8.88
C GLY A 413 22.07 -23.07 8.95
N ASN A 414 22.49 -22.50 7.81
CA ASN A 414 23.56 -21.52 7.71
C ASN A 414 23.24 -20.22 8.45
N THR A 415 22.00 -19.74 8.42
CA THR A 415 21.58 -18.50 9.09
C THR A 415 21.57 -18.70 10.62
N ALA A 416 21.08 -19.84 11.09
CA ALA A 416 21.08 -20.18 12.51
C ALA A 416 22.50 -20.35 13.07
N ALA A 417 23.41 -20.95 12.29
CA ALA A 417 24.82 -21.08 12.63
C ALA A 417 25.54 -19.72 12.67
N LEU A 418 25.21 -18.81 11.74
CA LEU A 418 25.75 -17.45 11.72
C LEU A 418 25.31 -16.62 12.90
N ILE A 419 24.03 -16.69 13.28
CA ILE A 419 23.47 -16.01 14.46
C ILE A 419 24.09 -16.56 15.76
N ALA A 420 24.23 -17.89 15.87
CA ALA A 420 24.88 -18.51 17.01
C ALA A 420 26.35 -18.11 17.10
N ALA A 421 27.07 -18.03 15.97
CA ALA A 421 28.48 -17.61 15.93
C ALA A 421 28.65 -16.13 16.30
N GLN A 422 27.78 -15.24 15.81
CA GLN A 422 27.81 -13.81 16.12
C GLN A 422 27.45 -13.52 17.58
N SER A 423 26.41 -14.17 18.13
CA SER A 423 26.07 -14.02 19.55
C SER A 423 27.17 -14.51 20.49
N MET A 424 28.01 -15.43 20.01
CA MET A 424 29.15 -15.94 20.79
C MET A 424 30.39 -15.04 20.69
N SER A 425 30.62 -14.36 19.54
CA SER A 425 31.72 -13.41 19.41
C SER A 425 31.48 -12.12 20.20
N SER A 426 30.24 -11.68 20.34
CA SER A 426 29.89 -10.53 21.18
C SER A 426 29.97 -10.82 22.70
N MET A 427 29.98 -12.10 23.09
CA MET A 427 30.09 -12.52 24.50
C MET A 427 31.55 -12.73 24.97
N GLU A 428 32.50 -12.85 24.05
CA GLU A 428 33.93 -12.98 24.43
C GLU A 428 34.53 -11.73 25.11
N GLY A 429 33.84 -10.58 25.02
CA GLY A 429 34.23 -9.32 25.66
C GLY A 429 33.53 -9.01 26.98
N ALA A 430 32.54 -9.82 27.43
CA ALA A 430 31.81 -9.60 28.67
C ALA A 430 32.51 -10.28 29.84
N SER A 431 33.06 -9.48 30.74
CA SER A 431 33.70 -9.95 32.00
C SER A 431 32.69 -10.70 32.86
N GLY A 432 32.81 -12.03 32.96
CA GLY A 432 32.05 -12.85 33.91
C GLY A 432 31.65 -14.25 33.44
N ILE A 433 31.86 -14.62 32.19
CA ILE A 433 31.52 -15.96 31.69
C ILE A 433 32.75 -16.87 31.75
N THR A 434 32.63 -18.04 32.37
CA THR A 434 33.71 -19.02 32.47
C THR A 434 33.88 -19.76 31.13
N LYS A 435 35.12 -20.25 30.85
CA LYS A 435 35.37 -21.07 29.64
C LYS A 435 34.45 -22.30 29.57
N GLU A 436 34.09 -22.86 30.69
CA GLU A 436 33.22 -24.03 30.81
C GLU A 436 31.76 -23.70 30.42
N ASP A 437 31.25 -22.52 30.78
CA ASP A 437 29.93 -22.04 30.39
C ASP A 437 29.90 -21.76 28.88
N LEU A 438 30.99 -21.27 28.31
CA LEU A 438 31.11 -21.00 26.88
C LEU A 438 31.10 -22.31 26.07
N GLU A 439 31.82 -23.35 26.55
CA GLU A 439 31.80 -24.66 25.86
C GLU A 439 30.45 -25.35 25.97
N LYS A 440 29.75 -25.21 27.09
CA LYS A 440 28.39 -25.74 27.26
C LYS A 440 27.39 -25.10 26.29
N ARG A 441 27.44 -23.79 26.18
CA ARG A 441 26.60 -23.03 25.19
C ARG A 441 26.96 -23.39 23.75
N ARG A 442 28.24 -23.60 23.42
CA ARG A 442 28.68 -24.08 22.10
C ARG A 442 28.14 -25.48 21.80
N ALA A 443 28.08 -26.36 22.79
CA ALA A 443 27.53 -27.69 22.60
C ALA A 443 26.02 -27.67 22.42
N GLU A 444 25.30 -26.79 23.14
CA GLU A 444 23.85 -26.57 22.96
C GLU A 444 23.54 -25.96 21.56
N ALA A 445 24.28 -24.95 21.13
CA ALA A 445 24.12 -24.34 19.82
C ALA A 445 24.32 -25.36 18.68
N ARG A 446 25.32 -26.25 18.79
CA ARG A 446 25.55 -27.33 17.80
C ARG A 446 24.39 -28.32 17.75
N LYS A 447 23.77 -28.64 18.89
CA LYS A 447 22.58 -29.52 18.91
C LYS A 447 21.38 -28.87 18.20
N ILE A 448 21.16 -27.57 18.45
CA ILE A 448 20.09 -26.80 17.80
C ILE A 448 20.31 -26.76 16.27
N VAL A 449 21.54 -26.49 15.83
CA VAL A 449 21.88 -26.47 14.40
C VAL A 449 21.63 -27.84 13.74
N ALA A 450 22.09 -28.94 14.38
CA ALA A 450 21.87 -30.28 13.87
C ALA A 450 20.38 -30.66 13.80
N GLN A 451 19.58 -30.17 14.73
CA GLN A 451 18.12 -30.39 14.75
C GLN A 451 17.43 -29.64 13.61
N ILE A 452 17.84 -28.38 13.36
CA ILE A 452 17.35 -27.58 12.24
C ILE A 452 17.67 -28.23 10.89
N GLU A 453 18.92 -28.69 10.69
CA GLU A 453 19.31 -29.37 9.46
C GLU A 453 18.57 -30.70 9.22
N ALA A 454 18.20 -31.42 10.29
CA ALA A 454 17.40 -32.63 10.18
C ALA A 454 15.96 -32.34 9.75
N GLN A 455 15.35 -31.28 10.29
CA GLN A 455 14.02 -30.83 9.92
C GLN A 455 13.96 -30.34 8.47
N GLN A 456 14.96 -29.57 8.04
CA GLN A 456 15.04 -29.12 6.65
C GLN A 456 15.09 -30.26 5.65
N ARG A 457 15.88 -31.29 5.92
CA ARG A 457 15.94 -32.50 5.06
C ARG A 457 14.59 -33.18 4.96
N GLN A 458 13.85 -33.25 6.07
CA GLN A 458 12.51 -33.85 6.10
C GLN A 458 11.49 -33.04 5.27
N MET A 459 11.56 -31.71 5.32
CA MET A 459 10.71 -30.84 4.51
C MET A 459 11.04 -30.89 3.01
N GLU A 460 12.33 -30.86 2.66
CA GLU A 460 12.72 -31.03 1.26
C GLU A 460 12.21 -32.34 0.68
N GLU A 461 12.19 -33.41 1.49
CA GLU A 461 11.68 -34.70 1.09
C GLU A 461 10.16 -34.66 0.90
N GLN A 462 9.42 -34.03 1.82
CA GLN A 462 7.96 -33.80 1.71
C GLN A 462 7.62 -32.93 0.50
N TYR A 463 8.40 -31.86 0.25
CA TYR A 463 8.20 -30.99 -0.90
C TYR A 463 8.45 -31.73 -2.23
N ARG A 464 9.50 -32.57 -2.32
CA ARG A 464 9.75 -33.44 -3.49
C ARG A 464 8.61 -34.44 -3.69
N GLU A 465 8.08 -35.01 -2.63
CA GLU A 465 6.93 -35.92 -2.71
C GLU A 465 5.66 -35.20 -3.18
N TYR A 466 5.41 -33.97 -2.67
CA TYR A 466 4.32 -33.13 -3.14
C TYR A 466 4.45 -32.80 -4.63
N GLN A 467 5.64 -32.42 -5.11
CA GLN A 467 5.87 -32.13 -6.53
C GLN A 467 5.64 -33.36 -7.41
N ARG A 468 6.05 -34.56 -6.95
CA ARG A 468 5.76 -35.81 -7.66
C ARG A 468 4.27 -36.09 -7.76
N ARG A 469 3.51 -35.94 -6.67
CA ARG A 469 2.06 -36.11 -6.65
C ARG A 469 1.35 -35.11 -7.54
N LYS A 470 1.82 -33.84 -7.54
CA LYS A 470 1.30 -32.79 -8.40
C LYS A 470 1.50 -33.14 -9.88
N ALA A 471 2.71 -33.52 -10.27
CA ALA A 471 3.02 -33.93 -11.65
C ALA A 471 2.22 -35.18 -12.10
N GLU A 472 1.98 -36.11 -11.19
CA GLU A 472 1.15 -37.28 -11.46
C GLU A 472 -0.32 -36.93 -11.65
N TYR A 473 -0.86 -36.03 -10.83
CA TYR A 473 -2.21 -35.48 -10.98
C TYR A 473 -2.38 -34.74 -12.32
N GLU A 474 -1.44 -33.86 -12.66
CA GLU A 474 -1.47 -33.13 -13.94
C GLU A 474 -1.39 -34.08 -15.17
N ARG A 475 -0.66 -35.19 -15.04
CA ARG A 475 -0.63 -36.22 -16.08
C ARG A 475 -1.99 -36.92 -16.21
N GLN A 476 -2.61 -37.28 -15.08
CA GLN A 476 -3.96 -37.90 -15.07
C GLN A 476 -5.03 -36.97 -15.65
N VAL A 477 -4.97 -35.68 -15.35
CA VAL A 477 -5.86 -34.67 -15.92
C VAL A 477 -5.68 -34.59 -17.44
N ARG A 478 -4.44 -34.53 -17.94
CA ARG A 478 -4.16 -34.53 -19.39
C ARG A 478 -4.63 -35.81 -20.09
N GLU A 479 -4.48 -36.98 -19.48
CA GLU A 479 -4.98 -38.23 -20.02
C GLU A 479 -6.51 -38.25 -20.05
N TYR A 480 -7.18 -37.76 -18.99
CA TYR A 480 -8.64 -37.64 -18.96
C TYR A 480 -9.16 -36.64 -20.02
N GLU A 481 -8.53 -35.52 -20.18
CA GLU A 481 -8.89 -34.53 -21.22
C GLU A 481 -8.69 -35.11 -22.63
N LYS A 482 -7.64 -35.87 -22.84
CA LYS A 482 -7.40 -36.60 -24.12
C LYS A 482 -8.49 -37.63 -24.40
N GLN A 483 -8.83 -38.47 -23.43
CA GLN A 483 -9.91 -39.45 -23.56
C GLN A 483 -11.25 -38.77 -23.85
N LYS A 484 -11.56 -37.68 -23.17
CA LYS A 484 -12.78 -36.91 -23.36
C LYS A 484 -12.84 -36.26 -24.76
N ARG A 485 -11.69 -35.80 -25.30
CA ARG A 485 -11.60 -35.29 -26.68
C ARG A 485 -11.84 -36.45 -27.69
N GLU A 486 -11.27 -37.61 -27.47
CA GLU A 486 -11.45 -38.76 -28.34
C GLU A 486 -12.91 -39.23 -28.34
N GLU A 487 -13.57 -39.28 -27.19
CA GLU A 487 -15.00 -39.57 -27.08
C GLU A 487 -15.87 -38.54 -27.83
N LEU A 488 -15.61 -37.23 -27.63
CA LEU A 488 -16.36 -36.18 -28.32
C LEU A 488 -16.12 -36.15 -29.83
N SER A 489 -14.95 -36.56 -30.30
CA SER A 489 -14.66 -36.70 -31.74
C SER A 489 -15.41 -37.87 -32.37
N GLY A 490 -15.62 -38.96 -31.60
CA GLY A 490 -16.42 -40.12 -32.00
C GLY A 490 -17.93 -39.82 -32.19
N TYR A 491 -18.45 -38.77 -31.57
CA TYR A 491 -19.83 -38.32 -31.71
C TYR A 491 -20.05 -37.21 -32.75
N GLY A 492 -19.02 -36.85 -33.56
CA GLY A 492 -19.15 -35.86 -34.62
C GLY A 492 -19.35 -34.41 -34.16
N LEU A 493 -19.10 -34.09 -32.90
CA LEU A 493 -19.32 -32.79 -32.27
C LEU A 493 -18.11 -31.83 -32.30
N VAL A 494 -16.98 -32.25 -32.87
CA VAL A 494 -15.80 -31.38 -33.07
C VAL A 494 -15.50 -31.31 -34.56
N GLN A 495 -15.98 -30.27 -35.24
CA GLN A 495 -15.48 -29.86 -36.54
C GLN A 495 -14.16 -29.10 -36.43
N GLY A 496 -13.21 -29.54 -37.25
CA GLY A 496 -11.84 -29.10 -37.41
C GLY A 496 -11.51 -27.66 -37.10
N GLY A 497 -10.65 -27.44 -36.14
CA GLY A 497 -9.78 -26.30 -36.02
C GLY A 497 -8.33 -26.75 -36.29
N ASP A 498 -7.63 -25.95 -37.04
CA ASP A 498 -6.36 -26.17 -37.73
C ASP A 498 -5.26 -26.81 -36.87
N LYS A 499 -4.53 -27.73 -37.48
CA LYS A 499 -3.48 -28.57 -36.86
C LYS A 499 -2.09 -27.92 -36.93
N SER A 500 -1.95 -26.62 -36.88
CA SER A 500 -0.63 -26.01 -37.18
C SER A 500 0.06 -25.18 -36.10
N ASP A 501 -0.55 -24.92 -34.89
CA ASP A 501 0.08 -23.94 -33.99
C ASP A 501 0.25 -24.35 -32.50
N LEU A 502 0.34 -25.66 -32.18
CA LEU A 502 0.49 -26.08 -30.77
C LEU A 502 1.63 -27.09 -30.49
N ASP A 503 2.55 -27.32 -31.41
CA ASP A 503 3.65 -28.28 -31.23
C ASP A 503 5.07 -27.66 -31.27
N GLU A 504 5.24 -26.38 -30.98
CA GLU A 504 6.59 -25.80 -30.76
C GLU A 504 6.62 -24.98 -29.47
N GLU A 505 7.43 -25.43 -28.56
CA GLU A 505 8.00 -24.87 -27.32
C GLU A 505 7.66 -25.62 -26.04
N PHE A 506 8.41 -26.68 -25.83
CA PHE A 506 8.98 -27.04 -24.53
C PHE A 506 10.08 -28.08 -24.76
N VAL A 507 11.26 -27.60 -25.13
CA VAL A 507 12.51 -28.38 -24.99
C VAL A 507 13.10 -27.97 -23.64
N GLU A 508 13.03 -28.86 -22.68
CA GLU A 508 13.80 -28.79 -21.45
C GLU A 508 15.30 -28.89 -21.79
N ASP A 509 16.05 -27.88 -21.42
CA ASP A 509 17.51 -27.92 -21.39
C ASP A 509 17.95 -28.38 -20.00
N ASP A 510 18.06 -29.70 -19.82
CA ASP A 510 18.71 -30.35 -18.69
C ASP A 510 20.21 -30.39 -18.96
N SER A 511 20.95 -29.32 -18.61
CA SER A 511 22.41 -29.45 -18.36
C SER A 511 22.99 -28.17 -17.71
N GLN A 512 23.03 -28.10 -16.40
CA GLN A 512 24.20 -27.90 -15.50
C GLN A 512 23.76 -27.55 -14.09
#